data_3edd25e3d2ad6c4ef63c9091975ab7de
#
_entry.id   3edd25e3d2ad6c4ef63c9091975ab7de
#
_cell.length_a   1.000
_cell.length_b   1.000
_cell.length_c   1.000
_cell.angle_alpha   90.00
_cell.angle_beta   90.00
_cell.angle_gamma   90.00
#
_symmetry.space_group_name_H-M   'P 1'
#
loop_
_entity.id
_entity.type
_entity.pdbx_description
1 polymer ?
#
loop_
_entity_poly.entity_id
_entity_poly.type
_entity_poly.pdbx_seq_one_letter_code
_entity_poly.pdbx_strand_id
1 'polypeptide(L)'
;HFIMGSRSKTDNKSDQSLLDILTDWYHLPVLLLIVGAMFAIRMQTYSNFIRDGEVFFSGNDAWYHFREVMYITEHWPSPIPFDAWTGFPYGKWVGQFGTLYDQVIATVALILGVGSPTQTLIGETLLIAPAVAGALAVIPVFFIIKSLSGRIAGIFGAVVLMLLSGTFLNRT
;
A
#
# COMPACT_ATOMS: atom_id res chain seq x y z
N HIS A 1 -28.66 61.13 -9.88
CA HIS A 1 -27.86 60.41 -10.89
C HIS A 1 -27.08 59.22 -10.24
N PHE A 2 -27.63 58.12 -10.36
CA PHE A 2 -27.13 56.82 -10.80
C PHE A 2 -25.66 56.49 -10.46
N ILE A 3 -25.43 55.77 -9.36
CA ILE A 3 -24.29 54.86 -9.20
C ILE A 3 -24.86 53.51 -8.72
N MET A 4 -25.18 52.69 -9.68
CA MET A 4 -25.60 51.32 -9.47
C MET A 4 -24.89 50.46 -10.52
N GLY A 5 -24.05 49.51 -10.13
CA GLY A 5 -23.59 48.51 -11.07
C GLY A 5 -22.09 48.28 -11.20
N SER A 6 -21.36 47.98 -10.10
CA SER A 6 -19.99 47.42 -10.23
C SER A 6 -19.66 46.21 -9.32
N ARG A 7 -20.63 45.74 -8.54
CA ARG A 7 -20.35 44.62 -7.60
C ARG A 7 -20.64 43.23 -8.12
N SER A 8 -21.36 43.09 -9.23
CA SER A 8 -21.84 41.78 -9.71
C SER A 8 -20.86 40.99 -10.61
N LYS A 9 -19.85 41.66 -11.19
CA LYS A 9 -18.98 41.04 -12.20
C LYS A 9 -17.72 40.36 -11.60
N THR A 10 -17.28 40.81 -10.44
CA THR A 10 -16.09 40.26 -9.76
C THR A 10 -16.42 38.98 -8.98
N ASP A 11 -17.56 38.88 -8.34
CA ASP A 11 -17.99 37.71 -7.59
C ASP A 11 -18.25 36.53 -8.51
N ASN A 12 -18.84 36.75 -9.68
CA ASN A 12 -19.11 35.68 -10.66
C ASN A 12 -17.82 35.10 -11.30
N LYS A 13 -16.73 35.86 -11.36
CA LYS A 13 -15.47 35.41 -11.93
C LYS A 13 -14.64 34.58 -10.94
N SER A 14 -14.74 34.85 -9.63
CA SER A 14 -14.12 34.09 -8.58
C SER A 14 -14.81 32.74 -8.40
N ASP A 15 -16.13 32.70 -8.44
CA ASP A 15 -16.92 31.47 -8.31
C ASP A 15 -16.72 30.55 -9.52
N GLN A 16 -16.63 31.07 -10.73
CA GLN A 16 -16.30 30.29 -11.93
C GLN A 16 -14.89 29.71 -11.84
N SER A 17 -13.90 30.45 -11.34
CA SER A 17 -12.54 29.96 -11.20
C SER A 17 -12.42 28.84 -10.14
N LEU A 18 -13.17 28.91 -9.04
CA LEU A 18 -13.23 27.87 -8.01
C LEU A 18 -13.91 26.61 -8.52
N LEU A 19 -15.01 26.76 -9.27
CA LEU A 19 -15.71 25.63 -9.89
C LEU A 19 -14.84 24.91 -10.93
N ASP A 20 -14.09 25.66 -11.73
CA ASP A 20 -13.16 25.10 -12.71
C ASP A 20 -12.03 24.31 -12.01
N ILE A 21 -11.47 24.86 -10.94
CA ILE A 21 -10.45 24.18 -10.12
C ILE A 21 -11.03 22.92 -9.49
N LEU A 22 -12.21 22.98 -8.87
CA LEU A 22 -12.87 21.83 -8.27
C LEU A 22 -13.18 20.75 -9.31
N THR A 23 -13.63 21.15 -10.52
CA THR A 23 -13.94 20.23 -11.62
C THR A 23 -12.68 19.60 -12.19
N ASP A 24 -11.54 20.26 -12.14
CA ASP A 24 -10.27 19.70 -12.61
C ASP A 24 -9.63 18.74 -11.60
N TRP A 25 -9.81 18.96 -10.31
CA TRP A 25 -9.11 18.22 -9.25
C TRP A 25 -9.98 17.20 -8.50
N TYR A 26 -11.30 17.09 -8.80
CA TYR A 26 -12.21 16.18 -8.09
C TYR A 26 -11.74 14.71 -8.08
N HIS A 27 -10.98 14.30 -9.07
CA HIS A 27 -10.50 12.94 -9.19
C HIS A 27 -9.46 12.55 -8.12
N LEU A 28 -8.76 13.53 -7.52
CA LEU A 28 -7.79 13.24 -6.47
C LEU A 28 -8.44 12.81 -5.15
N PRO A 29 -9.44 13.52 -4.58
CA PRO A 29 -10.13 13.04 -3.39
C PRO A 29 -10.87 11.72 -3.64
N VAL A 30 -11.43 11.50 -4.83
CA VAL A 30 -12.05 10.21 -5.19
C VAL A 30 -11.00 9.10 -5.21
N LEU A 31 -9.84 9.34 -5.80
CA LEU A 31 -8.73 8.38 -5.80
C LEU A 31 -8.27 8.05 -4.37
N LEU A 32 -8.15 9.06 -3.51
CA LEU A 32 -7.78 8.88 -2.11
C LEU A 32 -8.81 8.01 -1.36
N LEU A 33 -10.10 8.23 -1.61
CA LEU A 33 -11.17 7.39 -1.05
C LEU A 33 -11.07 5.93 -1.52
N ILE A 34 -10.76 5.70 -2.80
CA ILE A 34 -10.59 4.34 -3.34
C ILE A 34 -9.37 3.66 -2.71
N VAL A 35 -8.25 4.36 -2.58
CA VAL A 35 -7.04 3.85 -1.92
C VAL A 35 -7.34 3.49 -0.47
N GLY A 36 -8.01 4.38 0.27
CA GLY A 36 -8.41 4.14 1.66
C GLY A 36 -9.38 2.96 1.80
N ALA A 37 -10.37 2.87 0.93
CA ALA A 37 -11.31 1.76 0.91
C ALA A 37 -10.61 0.42 0.61
N MET A 38 -9.71 0.39 -0.37
CA MET A 38 -8.93 -0.81 -0.68
C MET A 38 -8.03 -1.24 0.48
N PHE A 39 -7.38 -0.30 1.14
CA PHE A 39 -6.61 -0.58 2.35
C PHE A 39 -7.50 -1.15 3.45
N ALA A 40 -8.66 -0.53 3.73
CA ALA A 40 -9.59 -0.99 4.75
C ALA A 40 -10.12 -2.41 4.46
N ILE A 41 -10.45 -2.71 3.19
CA ILE A 41 -10.89 -4.05 2.78
C ILE A 41 -9.79 -5.09 3.05
N ARG A 42 -8.54 -4.77 2.70
CA ARG A 42 -7.39 -5.67 2.93
C ARG A 42 -7.08 -5.87 4.41
N MET A 43 -7.33 -4.87 5.25
CA MET A 43 -7.12 -4.95 6.69
C MET A 43 -8.23 -5.71 7.44
N GLN A 44 -9.35 -6.07 6.81
CA GLN A 44 -10.44 -6.82 7.47
C GLN A 44 -9.98 -8.18 8.00
N THR A 45 -9.02 -8.82 7.34
CA THR A 45 -8.49 -10.13 7.74
C THR A 45 -7.33 -10.03 8.74
N TYR A 46 -6.87 -8.82 9.06
CA TYR A 46 -5.71 -8.59 9.94
C TYR A 46 -5.83 -9.31 11.28
N SER A 47 -6.99 -9.20 11.94
CA SER A 47 -7.24 -9.83 13.25
C SER A 47 -7.15 -11.35 13.24
N ASN A 48 -7.33 -11.99 12.08
CA ASN A 48 -7.26 -13.45 11.96
C ASN A 48 -5.81 -13.97 12.10
N PHE A 49 -4.83 -13.09 11.88
CA PHE A 49 -3.40 -13.41 11.96
C PHE A 49 -2.76 -13.03 13.28
N ILE A 50 -3.52 -12.45 14.22
CA ILE A 50 -3.02 -12.08 15.54
C ILE A 50 -3.65 -12.99 16.59
N ARG A 51 -2.81 -13.69 17.37
CA ARG A 51 -3.21 -14.55 18.48
C ARG A 51 -2.30 -14.27 19.67
N ASP A 52 -2.90 -13.99 20.81
CA ASP A 52 -2.19 -13.71 22.07
C ASP A 52 -1.10 -12.62 21.96
N GLY A 53 -1.32 -11.65 21.05
CA GLY A 53 -0.37 -10.55 20.81
C GLY A 53 0.80 -10.90 19.87
N GLU A 54 0.79 -12.10 19.30
CA GLU A 54 1.79 -12.52 18.31
C GLU A 54 1.17 -12.70 16.91
N VAL A 55 2.01 -12.55 15.88
CA VAL A 55 1.59 -12.70 14.49
C VAL A 55 1.79 -14.14 14.04
N PHE A 56 0.72 -14.77 13.53
CA PHE A 56 0.75 -16.10 12.96
C PHE A 56 0.43 -16.06 11.47
N PHE A 57 1.40 -16.40 10.65
CA PHE A 57 1.22 -16.48 9.21
C PHE A 57 0.65 -17.83 8.79
N SER A 58 -0.26 -17.84 7.81
CA SER A 58 -0.90 -19.05 7.32
C SER A 58 -0.13 -19.78 6.20
N GLY A 59 0.93 -19.16 5.65
CA GLY A 59 1.67 -19.69 4.51
C GLY A 59 3.17 -19.81 4.74
N ASN A 60 3.82 -20.77 4.05
CA ASN A 60 5.27 -20.99 4.16
C ASN A 60 6.09 -19.78 3.69
N ASP A 61 5.63 -19.09 2.65
CA ASP A 61 6.32 -17.94 2.09
C ASP A 61 6.39 -16.77 3.09
N ALA A 62 5.31 -16.54 3.85
CA ALA A 62 5.28 -15.49 4.85
C ALA A 62 6.28 -15.76 6.00
N TRP A 63 6.45 -17.01 6.41
CA TRP A 63 7.46 -17.41 7.39
C TRP A 63 8.89 -17.31 6.86
N TYR A 64 9.09 -17.56 5.56
CA TYR A 64 10.37 -17.30 4.91
C TYR A 64 10.72 -15.82 4.96
N HIS A 65 9.82 -14.94 4.51
CA HIS A 65 10.03 -13.49 4.56
C HIS A 65 10.22 -12.97 5.99
N PHE A 66 9.51 -13.52 6.96
CA PHE A 66 9.67 -13.15 8.37
C PHE A 66 11.09 -13.43 8.89
N ARG A 67 11.63 -14.64 8.60
CA ARG A 67 13.02 -14.97 8.97
C ARG A 67 14.03 -14.08 8.27
N GLU A 68 13.81 -13.82 6.97
CA GLU A 68 14.67 -12.96 6.18
C GLU A 68 14.70 -11.53 6.74
N VAL A 69 13.53 -10.96 7.03
CA VAL A 69 13.41 -9.61 7.62
C VAL A 69 14.06 -9.56 9.00
N MET A 70 13.86 -10.57 9.86
CA MET A 70 14.52 -10.65 11.16
C MET A 70 16.05 -10.61 11.02
N TYR A 71 16.60 -11.42 10.12
CA TYR A 71 18.04 -11.42 9.86
C TYR A 71 18.54 -10.06 9.36
N ILE A 72 17.83 -9.46 8.39
CA ILE A 72 18.22 -8.15 7.84
C ILE A 72 18.16 -7.06 8.92
N THR A 73 17.21 -7.08 9.86
CA THR A 73 17.16 -6.08 10.93
C THR A 73 18.40 -6.13 11.84
N GLU A 74 19.00 -7.31 12.00
CA GLU A 74 20.24 -7.47 12.79
C GLU A 74 21.52 -7.21 11.99
N HIS A 75 21.47 -7.41 10.67
CA HIS A 75 22.65 -7.33 9.77
C HIS A 75 22.47 -6.31 8.63
N TRP A 76 21.65 -5.32 8.85
CA TRP A 76 21.27 -4.37 7.81
C TRP A 76 22.48 -3.81 7.03
N PRO A 77 22.43 -3.75 5.69
CA PRO A 77 21.33 -4.12 4.79
C PRO A 77 21.43 -5.56 4.22
N SER A 78 22.24 -6.43 4.82
CA SER A 78 22.60 -7.73 4.25
C SER A 78 21.51 -8.78 4.46
N PRO A 79 21.03 -9.45 3.37
CA PRO A 79 20.10 -10.57 3.48
C PRO A 79 20.83 -11.84 3.95
N ILE A 80 20.07 -12.87 4.34
CA ILE A 80 20.62 -14.20 4.64
C ILE A 80 21.35 -14.72 3.39
N PRO A 81 22.64 -15.05 3.47
CA PRO A 81 23.36 -15.60 2.31
C PRO A 81 22.88 -17.01 1.95
N PHE A 82 22.61 -17.82 2.96
CA PHE A 82 22.18 -19.22 2.81
C PHE A 82 21.11 -19.56 3.84
N ASP A 83 19.91 -19.94 3.40
CA ASP A 83 18.81 -20.40 4.26
C ASP A 83 18.77 -21.92 4.30
N ALA A 84 19.17 -22.51 5.43
CA ALA A 84 19.17 -23.94 5.65
C ALA A 84 17.76 -24.54 5.75
N TRP A 85 16.74 -23.75 6.03
CA TRP A 85 15.36 -24.22 6.19
C TRP A 85 14.59 -24.26 4.87
N THR A 86 14.95 -23.42 3.92
CA THR A 86 14.34 -23.44 2.59
C THR A 86 14.89 -24.61 1.78
N GLY A 87 14.02 -25.55 1.40
CA GLY A 87 14.40 -26.74 0.65
C GLY A 87 15.17 -27.77 1.49
N PHE A 88 14.83 -27.86 2.79
CA PHE A 88 15.43 -28.84 3.70
C PHE A 88 15.43 -30.27 3.09
N PRO A 89 16.50 -31.09 3.27
CA PRO A 89 17.67 -30.85 4.13
C PRO A 89 18.84 -30.08 3.44
N TYR A 90 18.73 -29.72 2.16
CA TYR A 90 19.87 -29.20 1.39
C TYR A 90 20.06 -27.69 1.54
N GLY A 91 19.04 -26.95 1.97
CA GLY A 91 19.06 -25.51 2.04
C GLY A 91 19.08 -24.84 0.66
N LYS A 92 19.04 -23.50 0.62
CA LYS A 92 19.16 -22.71 -0.61
C LYS A 92 19.96 -21.43 -0.40
N TRP A 93 20.67 -21.01 -1.45
CA TRP A 93 21.27 -19.69 -1.53
C TRP A 93 20.21 -18.65 -1.81
N VAL A 94 20.05 -17.68 -0.90
CA VAL A 94 18.99 -16.68 -0.94
C VAL A 94 19.22 -15.64 -2.05
N GLY A 95 20.46 -15.37 -2.44
CA GLY A 95 20.80 -14.45 -3.50
C GLY A 95 20.17 -14.75 -4.88
N GLN A 96 19.51 -15.91 -5.04
CA GLN A 96 18.72 -16.25 -6.22
C GLN A 96 17.26 -15.74 -6.15
N PHE A 97 16.81 -15.32 -4.98
CA PHE A 97 15.49 -14.74 -4.75
C PHE A 97 15.62 -13.23 -4.58
N GLY A 98 14.66 -12.48 -5.09
CA GLY A 98 14.64 -11.02 -4.90
C GLY A 98 14.47 -10.66 -3.43
N THR A 99 15.47 -10.06 -2.82
CA THR A 99 15.47 -9.67 -1.39
C THR A 99 15.06 -8.22 -1.16
N LEU A 100 14.82 -7.45 -2.21
CA LEU A 100 14.46 -6.02 -2.10
C LEU A 100 13.22 -5.80 -1.24
N TYR A 101 12.20 -6.66 -1.38
CA TYR A 101 11.00 -6.58 -0.56
C TYR A 101 11.33 -6.69 0.92
N ASP A 102 12.12 -7.68 1.30
CA ASP A 102 12.51 -7.93 2.70
C ASP A 102 13.38 -6.81 3.26
N GLN A 103 14.28 -6.25 2.44
CA GLN A 103 15.10 -5.10 2.82
C GLN A 103 14.25 -3.85 3.07
N VAL A 104 13.22 -3.60 2.25
CA VAL A 104 12.29 -2.48 2.46
C VAL A 104 11.50 -2.68 3.76
N ILE A 105 10.96 -3.88 4.00
CA ILE A 105 10.23 -4.19 5.23
C ILE A 105 11.13 -4.07 6.46
N ALA A 106 12.35 -4.61 6.41
CA ALA A 106 13.33 -4.49 7.48
C ALA A 106 13.68 -3.03 7.78
N THR A 107 13.85 -2.21 6.74
CA THR A 107 14.11 -0.78 6.89
C THR A 107 12.96 -0.07 7.59
N VAL A 108 11.71 -0.35 7.19
CA VAL A 108 10.52 0.21 7.84
C VAL A 108 10.44 -0.23 9.30
N ALA A 109 10.65 -1.52 9.58
CA ALA A 109 10.66 -2.05 10.95
C ALA A 109 11.74 -1.41 11.82
N LEU A 110 12.96 -1.21 11.28
CA LEU A 110 14.05 -0.51 11.98
C LEU A 110 13.69 0.95 12.30
N ILE A 111 13.06 1.66 11.36
CA ILE A 111 12.61 3.04 11.60
C ILE A 111 11.54 3.08 12.68
N LEU A 112 10.52 2.22 12.62
CA LEU A 112 9.43 2.17 13.59
C LEU A 112 9.90 1.70 14.97
N GLY A 113 10.85 0.76 15.01
CA GLY A 113 11.44 0.22 16.24
C GLY A 113 12.65 0.99 16.75
N VAL A 114 12.96 2.16 16.16
CA VAL A 114 14.10 3.04 16.56
C VAL A 114 15.41 2.22 16.61
N GLY A 115 15.65 1.41 15.60
CA GLY A 115 16.87 0.60 15.45
C GLY A 115 16.84 -0.77 16.17
N SER A 116 15.81 -1.07 16.96
CA SER A 116 15.69 -2.33 17.69
C SER A 116 14.24 -2.85 17.67
N PRO A 117 13.73 -3.26 16.50
CA PRO A 117 12.35 -3.72 16.37
C PRO A 117 12.16 -5.05 17.13
N THR A 118 11.01 -5.17 17.80
CA THR A 118 10.58 -6.45 18.37
C THR A 118 10.13 -7.41 17.29
N GLN A 119 10.14 -8.72 17.57
CA GLN A 119 9.62 -9.72 16.62
C GLN A 119 8.15 -9.47 16.26
N THR A 120 7.35 -9.03 17.22
CA THR A 120 5.95 -8.66 16.99
C THR A 120 5.85 -7.49 16.00
N LEU A 121 6.66 -6.43 16.17
CA LEU A 121 6.66 -5.27 15.27
C LEU A 121 7.09 -5.67 13.84
N ILE A 122 8.07 -6.56 13.71
CA ILE A 122 8.50 -7.11 12.42
C ILE A 122 7.34 -7.88 11.78
N GLY A 123 6.68 -8.76 12.52
CA GLY A 123 5.54 -9.52 12.05
C GLY A 123 4.37 -8.64 11.61
N GLU A 124 4.01 -7.62 12.40
CA GLU A 124 2.96 -6.66 12.06
C GLU A 124 3.32 -5.85 10.81
N THR A 125 4.56 -5.39 10.70
CA THR A 125 5.04 -4.65 9.52
C THR A 125 4.93 -5.50 8.27
N LEU A 126 5.35 -6.77 8.34
CA LEU A 126 5.24 -7.72 7.24
C LEU A 126 3.79 -8.02 6.87
N LEU A 127 2.90 -8.14 7.86
CA LEU A 127 1.48 -8.41 7.65
C LEU A 127 0.75 -7.22 6.98
N ILE A 128 1.10 -5.99 7.33
CA ILE A 128 0.48 -4.77 6.81
C ILE A 128 1.03 -4.40 5.42
N ALA A 129 2.29 -4.71 5.14
CA ALA A 129 2.96 -4.28 3.91
C ALA A 129 2.23 -4.67 2.61
N PRO A 130 1.69 -5.89 2.43
CA PRO A 130 0.92 -6.25 1.24
C PRO A 130 -0.38 -5.43 1.08
N ALA A 131 -1.02 -5.08 2.20
CA ALA A 131 -2.22 -4.25 2.19
C ALA A 131 -1.90 -2.83 1.73
N VAL A 132 -0.80 -2.24 2.22
CA VAL A 132 -0.30 -0.93 1.80
C VAL A 132 0.10 -0.94 0.33
N ALA A 133 0.93 -1.90 -0.09
CA ALA A 133 1.38 -2.02 -1.48
C ALA A 133 0.20 -2.20 -2.45
N GLY A 134 -0.77 -3.05 -2.08
CA GLY A 134 -1.98 -3.26 -2.87
C GLY A 134 -2.84 -2.00 -2.97
N ALA A 135 -3.01 -1.25 -1.89
CA ALA A 135 -3.75 0.01 -1.91
C ALA A 135 -3.04 1.07 -2.78
N LEU A 136 -1.73 1.19 -2.66
CA LEU A 136 -0.93 2.11 -3.47
C LEU A 136 -0.92 1.76 -4.96
N ALA A 137 -1.08 0.48 -5.33
CA ALA A 137 -1.16 0.04 -6.73
C ALA A 137 -2.36 0.63 -7.49
N VAL A 138 -3.40 1.09 -6.79
CA VAL A 138 -4.54 1.81 -7.39
C VAL A 138 -4.09 3.08 -8.10
N ILE A 139 -3.09 3.77 -7.55
CA ILE A 139 -2.62 5.07 -8.05
C ILE A 139 -2.07 4.96 -9.48
N PRO A 140 -1.04 4.14 -9.76
CA PRO A 140 -0.54 4.00 -11.13
C PRO A 140 -1.59 3.45 -12.10
N VAL A 141 -2.44 2.52 -11.67
CA VAL A 141 -3.53 2.01 -12.51
C VAL A 141 -4.50 3.10 -12.92
N PHE A 142 -4.90 3.97 -11.98
CA PHE A 142 -5.72 5.14 -12.29
C PHE A 142 -5.06 6.03 -13.35
N PHE A 143 -3.79 6.39 -13.17
CA PHE A 143 -3.10 7.30 -14.08
C PHE A 143 -2.88 6.68 -15.46
N ILE A 144 -2.57 5.39 -15.56
CA ILE A 144 -2.43 4.67 -16.83
C ILE A 144 -3.76 4.70 -17.59
N ILE A 145 -4.85 4.30 -16.96
CA ILE A 145 -6.16 4.26 -17.62
C ILE A 145 -6.65 5.68 -17.95
N LYS A 146 -6.42 6.63 -17.05
CA LYS A 146 -6.72 8.06 -17.29
C LYS A 146 -6.01 8.58 -18.53
N SER A 147 -4.75 8.21 -18.74
CA SER A 147 -3.98 8.66 -19.92
C SER A 147 -4.48 8.07 -21.23
N LEU A 148 -5.06 6.87 -21.20
CA LEU A 148 -5.56 6.16 -22.39
C LEU A 148 -7.03 6.51 -22.70
N SER A 149 -7.88 6.66 -21.71
CA SER A 149 -9.33 6.69 -21.86
C SER A 149 -10.03 7.78 -21.04
N GLY A 150 -9.28 8.67 -20.43
CA GLY A 150 -9.81 9.82 -19.68
C GLY A 150 -10.10 9.51 -18.21
N ARG A 151 -10.53 10.57 -17.47
CA ARG A 151 -10.65 10.56 -16.00
C ARG A 151 -11.68 9.55 -15.48
N ILE A 152 -12.84 9.48 -16.12
CA ILE A 152 -13.94 8.58 -15.70
C ILE A 152 -13.50 7.12 -15.85
N ALA A 153 -12.85 6.78 -16.96
CA ALA A 153 -12.31 5.45 -17.17
C ALA A 153 -11.22 5.10 -16.13
N GLY A 154 -10.37 6.07 -15.76
CA GLY A 154 -9.38 5.91 -14.71
C GLY A 154 -10.01 5.57 -13.35
N ILE A 155 -11.07 6.29 -12.95
CA ILE A 155 -11.82 6.01 -11.71
C ILE A 155 -12.46 4.61 -11.78
N PHE A 156 -13.10 4.27 -12.89
CA PHE A 156 -13.70 2.95 -13.08
C PHE A 156 -12.66 1.82 -12.94
N GLY A 157 -11.51 1.95 -13.61
CA GLY A 157 -10.42 0.97 -13.50
C GLY A 157 -9.86 0.84 -12.07
N ALA A 158 -9.75 1.95 -11.34
CA ALA A 158 -9.36 1.95 -9.94
C ALA A 158 -10.38 1.20 -9.05
N VAL A 159 -11.68 1.41 -9.27
CA VAL A 159 -12.75 0.70 -8.55
C VAL A 159 -12.75 -0.79 -8.90
N VAL A 160 -12.59 -1.16 -10.17
CA VAL A 160 -12.49 -2.56 -10.59
C VAL A 160 -11.32 -3.25 -9.89
N LEU A 161 -10.14 -2.61 -9.86
CA LEU A 161 -8.97 -3.16 -9.16
C LEU A 161 -9.25 -3.36 -7.66
N MET A 162 -9.92 -2.40 -7.02
CA MET A 162 -10.32 -2.50 -5.60
C MET A 162 -11.23 -3.70 -5.35
N LEU A 163 -12.23 -3.92 -6.21
CA LEU A 163 -13.19 -5.02 -6.06
C LEU A 163 -12.58 -6.39 -6.36
N LEU A 164 -11.73 -6.48 -7.39
CA LEU A 164 -11.05 -7.73 -7.76
C LEU A 164 -10.08 -8.21 -6.66
N SER A 165 -9.45 -7.29 -5.93
CA SER A 165 -8.54 -7.64 -4.83
C SER A 165 -9.24 -8.36 -3.69
N GLY A 166 -10.54 -8.13 -3.47
CA GLY A 166 -11.33 -8.84 -2.45
C GLY A 166 -11.46 -10.34 -2.71
N THR A 167 -11.42 -10.75 -3.98
CA THR A 167 -11.52 -12.16 -4.37
C THR A 167 -10.19 -12.91 -4.16
N PHE A 168 -9.05 -12.22 -4.23
CA PHE A 168 -7.74 -12.80 -3.95
C PHE A 168 -7.49 -13.06 -2.47
N LEU A 169 -8.11 -12.30 -1.56
CA LEU A 169 -7.98 -12.45 -0.11
C LEU A 169 -8.63 -13.74 0.43
N ASN A 170 -9.55 -14.34 -0.31
CA ASN A 170 -10.20 -15.60 0.09
C ASN A 170 -9.43 -16.86 -0.33
N ARG A 171 -8.25 -16.71 -0.94
CA ARG A 171 -7.43 -17.85 -1.41
C ARG A 171 -6.07 -17.98 -0.69
N THR A 172 -5.80 -17.11 0.25
CA THR A 172 -4.65 -17.20 1.17
C THR A 172 -5.16 -17.34 2.59
#